data_e7af06802b574aae818029c1da5383a5
#
_entry.id   e7af06802b574aae818029c1da5383a5
#
_cell.length_a   1.000
_cell.length_b   1.000
_cell.length_c   1.000
_cell.angle_alpha   90.00
_cell.angle_beta   90.00
_cell.angle_gamma   90.00
#
_symmetry.space_group_name_H-M   'P 1'
#
loop_
_entity.id
_entity.type
_entity.pdbx_description
1 polymer ?
#
loop_
_entity_poly.entity_id
_entity_poly.type
_entity_poly.pdbx_seq_one_letter_code
_entity_poly.pdbx_strand_id
1 'polypeptide(L)'
;MEHLLYLTHRIPYPPNKGDKIRSYHLLKYLAQHYHIHLGTFIDDPHDWQYVDTVNKLCKETHFSTLNPRVARLRSLGALIKNRPLTLDYYRDNGLHKWVNGVIKTQAIKHVLVFSSAMAQYVSCIRQARCVIDFVDIDSDKWHQYATRKSWPMSWLYRRESRSLLHYERQVAHDYDASLFVSKTEADLFKQLAPESIEKISHFNNGVDSDYFSPERTYPDPYPSDISAIVFTGAMDYWPNVDAVRWFAEEVFPVVLANHPHARFYIVGSRPVAAVQELAQLSGIVITGAVADVRPYLAHSKLAVAPLRIARGIQNKVLEAMSMANTVIASPQAAEGILAVSGKELYIASDRKEFSNIIISLLSNNAEHHIGETARARILADYKWEHSLAYVKTLLDDRLITAAKSCAPDVNFRGTYNTHHATTSKNEQR
;
A
#
# COMPACT_ATOMS: atom_id res chain seq x y z
N MET A 1 -3.21 0.48 30.65
CA MET A 1 -2.80 0.07 29.28
C MET A 1 -1.30 -0.20 29.30
N GLU A 2 -0.84 -1.24 28.57
CA GLU A 2 0.57 -1.53 28.38
C GLU A 2 1.22 -0.57 27.38
N HIS A 3 2.55 -0.50 27.37
CA HIS A 3 3.31 0.40 26.50
C HIS A 3 3.68 -0.31 25.20
N LEU A 4 3.41 0.34 24.06
CA LEU A 4 3.77 -0.11 22.71
C LEU A 4 4.72 0.90 22.07
N LEU A 5 5.88 0.45 21.61
CA LEU A 5 6.75 1.20 20.70
C LEU A 5 6.29 0.95 19.26
N TYR A 6 5.87 2.01 18.57
CA TYR A 6 5.46 1.96 17.17
C TYR A 6 6.41 2.78 16.31
N LEU A 7 7.03 2.17 15.31
CA LEU A 7 7.98 2.83 14.42
C LEU A 7 7.48 2.80 12.99
N THR A 8 7.38 3.97 12.37
CA THR A 8 6.94 4.11 10.96
C THR A 8 7.96 4.90 10.16
N HIS A 9 8.15 4.52 8.89
CA HIS A 9 9.10 5.21 8.00
C HIS A 9 8.59 6.57 7.49
N ARG A 10 7.32 6.89 7.75
CA ARG A 10 6.67 8.15 7.39
C ARG A 10 5.53 8.46 8.37
N ILE A 11 5.31 9.75 8.67
CA ILE A 11 4.20 10.18 9.51
C ILE A 11 2.88 9.58 9.03
N PRO A 12 2.09 8.92 9.91
CA PRO A 12 0.89 8.19 9.48
C PRO A 12 -0.24 9.06 8.93
N TYR A 13 -0.31 10.32 9.33
CA TYR A 13 -1.39 11.23 8.96
C TYR A 13 -0.92 12.32 7.98
N PRO A 14 -1.74 12.79 7.00
CA PRO A 14 -3.08 12.32 6.67
C PRO A 14 -3.06 11.00 5.90
N PRO A 15 -4.12 10.16 6.00
CA PRO A 15 -4.22 8.87 5.32
C PRO A 15 -4.58 9.03 3.83
N ASN A 16 -3.68 9.65 3.06
CA ASN A 16 -3.87 10.00 1.65
C ASN A 16 -2.97 9.22 0.67
N LYS A 17 -2.17 8.29 1.19
CA LYS A 17 -1.31 7.37 0.43
C LYS A 17 -1.41 5.99 1.05
N GLY A 18 -1.21 4.93 0.27
CA GLY A 18 -1.41 3.55 0.71
C GLY A 18 -0.67 3.20 2.02
N ASP A 19 0.60 3.58 2.13
CA ASP A 19 1.43 3.39 3.32
C ASP A 19 0.92 4.19 4.53
N LYS A 20 0.49 5.44 4.32
CA LYS A 20 -0.10 6.28 5.37
C LYS A 20 -1.49 5.79 5.81
N ILE A 21 -2.33 5.31 4.88
CA ILE A 21 -3.64 4.75 5.21
C ILE A 21 -3.46 3.58 6.19
N ARG A 22 -2.63 2.61 5.84
CA ARG A 22 -2.39 1.42 6.65
C ARG A 22 -1.78 1.76 8.02
N SER A 23 -0.71 2.55 8.05
CA SER A 23 -0.03 2.95 9.29
C SER A 23 -0.90 3.83 10.20
N TYR A 24 -1.78 4.68 9.62
CA TYR A 24 -2.72 5.49 10.39
C TYR A 24 -3.82 4.67 11.06
N HIS A 25 -4.43 3.73 10.33
CA HIS A 25 -5.47 2.88 10.90
C HIS A 25 -4.88 1.94 11.97
N LEU A 26 -3.65 1.45 11.79
CA LEU A 26 -2.90 0.77 12.85
C LEU A 26 -2.75 1.66 14.09
N LEU A 27 -2.26 2.90 13.92
CA LEU A 27 -2.09 3.84 15.01
C LEU A 27 -3.42 4.11 15.74
N LYS A 28 -4.47 4.47 14.98
CA LYS A 28 -5.81 4.80 15.51
C LYS A 28 -6.42 3.64 16.31
N TYR A 29 -6.29 2.42 15.80
CA TYR A 29 -6.80 1.23 16.47
C TYR A 29 -6.00 0.87 17.72
N LEU A 30 -4.68 0.84 17.61
CA LEU A 30 -3.80 0.45 18.71
C LEU A 30 -3.78 1.47 19.85
N ALA A 31 -4.01 2.76 19.57
CA ALA A 31 -4.13 3.81 20.58
C ALA A 31 -5.33 3.60 21.53
N GLN A 32 -6.32 2.80 21.14
CA GLN A 32 -7.43 2.42 22.03
C GLN A 32 -7.02 1.32 23.04
N HIS A 33 -5.91 0.63 22.80
CA HIS A 33 -5.49 -0.54 23.58
C HIS A 33 -4.16 -0.38 24.31
N TYR A 34 -3.29 0.52 23.82
CA TYR A 34 -1.93 0.72 24.33
C TYR A 34 -1.59 2.20 24.54
N HIS A 35 -0.62 2.45 25.41
CA HIS A 35 0.09 3.73 25.46
C HIS A 35 1.16 3.74 24.36
N ILE A 36 0.89 4.44 23.25
CA ILE A 36 1.74 4.46 22.06
C ILE A 36 2.92 5.40 22.24
N HIS A 37 4.14 4.91 21.97
CA HIS A 37 5.35 5.69 21.75
C HIS A 37 5.70 5.62 20.27
N LEU A 38 5.46 6.71 19.53
CA LEU A 38 5.62 6.73 18.07
C LEU A 38 6.93 7.39 17.67
N GLY A 39 7.77 6.64 16.94
CA GLY A 39 8.94 7.17 16.25
C GLY A 39 8.74 7.17 14.73
N THR A 40 8.91 8.31 14.06
CA THR A 40 8.60 8.43 12.63
C THR A 40 9.42 9.49 11.92
N PHE A 41 9.44 9.42 10.58
CA PHE A 41 10.02 10.46 9.73
C PHE A 41 8.95 11.35 9.10
N ILE A 42 9.34 12.61 8.84
CA ILE A 42 8.60 13.56 8.01
C ILE A 42 9.46 13.87 6.78
N ASP A 43 9.05 13.37 5.62
CA ASP A 43 9.73 13.52 4.32
C ASP A 43 9.12 14.63 3.44
N ASP A 44 7.89 15.06 3.76
CA ASP A 44 7.22 16.19 3.12
C ASP A 44 7.09 17.33 4.14
N PRO A 45 7.68 18.52 3.89
CA PRO A 45 7.57 19.65 4.80
C PRO A 45 6.13 20.07 5.15
N HIS A 46 5.18 19.84 4.26
CA HIS A 46 3.76 20.13 4.52
C HIS A 46 3.17 19.23 5.60
N ASP A 47 3.72 18.06 5.85
CA ASP A 47 3.19 17.13 6.84
C ASP A 47 3.45 17.58 8.29
N TRP A 48 4.32 18.58 8.53
CA TRP A 48 4.54 19.14 9.86
C TRP A 48 3.29 19.75 10.49
N GLN A 49 2.34 20.24 9.70
CA GLN A 49 1.06 20.75 10.19
C GLN A 49 0.19 19.70 10.88
N TYR A 50 0.48 18.41 10.66
CA TYR A 50 -0.31 17.30 11.18
C TYR A 50 0.27 16.65 12.46
N VAL A 51 1.39 17.15 12.95
CA VAL A 51 2.05 16.64 14.17
C VAL A 51 1.10 16.63 15.37
N ASP A 52 0.34 17.72 15.59
CA ASP A 52 -0.60 17.81 16.70
C ASP A 52 -1.75 16.78 16.60
N THR A 53 -2.16 16.44 15.38
CA THR A 53 -3.19 15.41 15.18
C THR A 53 -2.66 14.03 15.58
N VAL A 54 -1.42 13.73 15.25
CA VAL A 54 -0.78 12.46 15.61
C VAL A 54 -0.47 12.41 17.11
N ASN A 55 -0.01 13.51 17.71
CA ASN A 55 0.28 13.62 19.14
C ASN A 55 -0.94 13.26 20.01
N LYS A 56 -2.16 13.60 19.57
CA LYS A 56 -3.39 13.28 20.30
C LYS A 56 -3.64 11.77 20.44
N LEU A 57 -3.05 10.96 19.60
CA LEU A 57 -3.19 9.49 19.62
C LEU A 57 -2.06 8.80 20.38
N CYS A 58 -1.00 9.53 20.75
CA CYS A 58 0.21 8.97 21.31
C CYS A 58 0.50 9.52 22.71
N LYS A 59 1.16 8.72 23.53
CA LYS A 59 1.68 9.16 24.82
C LYS A 59 2.96 10.00 24.65
N GLU A 60 3.79 9.61 23.70
CA GLU A 60 5.05 10.27 23.37
C GLU A 60 5.37 10.07 21.90
N THR A 61 5.98 11.07 21.28
CA THR A 61 6.29 11.02 19.85
C THR A 61 7.69 11.56 19.58
N HIS A 62 8.31 11.04 18.52
CA HIS A 62 9.55 11.58 17.95
C HIS A 62 9.44 11.69 16.45
N PHE A 63 9.59 12.90 15.92
CA PHE A 63 9.56 13.19 14.49
C PHE A 63 10.94 13.56 14.00
N SER A 64 11.51 12.76 13.10
CA SER A 64 12.78 13.06 12.43
C SER A 64 12.53 13.66 11.05
N THR A 65 13.15 14.79 10.74
CA THR A 65 13.09 15.36 9.38
C THR A 65 13.89 14.50 8.41
N LEU A 66 13.27 14.08 7.33
CA LEU A 66 13.93 13.36 6.24
C LEU A 66 14.00 14.24 4.99
N ASN A 67 15.21 14.75 4.69
CA ASN A 67 15.44 15.42 3.42
C ASN A 67 15.82 14.37 2.35
N PRO A 68 14.97 14.12 1.35
CA PRO A 68 15.21 13.05 0.37
C PRO A 68 16.51 13.20 -0.43
N ARG A 69 16.96 14.43 -0.69
CA ARG A 69 18.22 14.70 -1.44
C ARG A 69 19.43 14.33 -0.61
N VAL A 70 19.46 14.79 0.66
CA VAL A 70 20.53 14.49 1.60
C VAL A 70 20.59 13.00 1.93
N ALA A 71 19.42 12.38 2.15
CA ALA A 71 19.30 10.97 2.44
C ALA A 71 19.81 10.07 1.28
N ARG A 72 19.54 10.44 0.03
CA ARG A 72 20.07 9.76 -1.16
C ARG A 72 21.59 9.85 -1.22
N LEU A 73 22.18 11.04 -1.01
CA LEU A 73 23.64 11.19 -1.00
C LEU A 73 24.28 10.37 0.13
N ARG A 74 23.70 10.43 1.33
CA ARG A 74 24.18 9.66 2.49
C ARG A 74 24.13 8.16 2.22
N SER A 75 23.05 7.66 1.57
CA SER A 75 22.87 6.24 1.27
C SER A 75 23.97 5.67 0.36
N LEU A 76 24.60 6.48 -0.48
CA LEU A 76 25.72 6.02 -1.32
C LEU A 76 26.91 5.50 -0.48
N GLY A 77 27.10 5.99 0.76
CA GLY A 77 28.10 5.46 1.67
C GLY A 77 27.86 3.98 2.06
N ALA A 78 26.65 3.48 1.94
CA ALA A 78 26.33 2.07 2.17
C ALA A 78 26.97 1.12 1.13
N LEU A 79 27.31 1.63 -0.06
CA LEU A 79 28.00 0.85 -1.10
C LEU A 79 29.36 0.35 -0.61
N ILE A 80 30.11 1.22 0.10
CA ILE A 80 31.44 0.89 0.64
C ILE A 80 31.30 -0.09 1.83
N LYS A 81 30.21 0.05 2.62
CA LYS A 81 29.96 -0.75 3.83
C LYS A 81 29.25 -2.06 3.55
N ASN A 82 28.97 -2.38 2.30
CA ASN A 82 28.18 -3.54 1.87
C ASN A 82 26.82 -3.69 2.58
N ARG A 83 26.16 -2.55 2.85
CA ARG A 83 24.83 -2.46 3.51
C ARG A 83 23.75 -2.08 2.50
N PRO A 84 22.47 -2.39 2.74
CA PRO A 84 21.38 -1.86 1.93
C PRO A 84 21.34 -0.33 1.96
N LEU A 85 21.16 0.29 0.78
CA LEU A 85 21.01 1.75 0.62
C LEU A 85 19.80 2.26 1.40
N THR A 86 18.74 1.47 1.40
CA THR A 86 17.46 1.77 2.07
C THR A 86 17.66 2.01 3.57
N LEU A 87 18.52 1.25 4.24
CA LEU A 87 18.79 1.44 5.67
C LEU A 87 19.51 2.77 5.94
N ASP A 88 20.55 3.09 5.16
CA ASP A 88 21.28 4.35 5.35
C ASP A 88 20.44 5.57 4.89
N TYR A 89 19.47 5.39 3.98
CA TYR A 89 18.49 6.42 3.62
C TYR A 89 17.62 6.83 4.81
N TYR A 90 17.11 5.87 5.58
CA TYR A 90 16.28 6.10 6.77
C TYR A 90 17.10 6.14 8.08
N ARG A 91 18.39 6.40 8.04
CA ARG A 91 19.22 6.46 9.23
C ARG A 91 19.15 7.83 9.89
N ASP A 92 18.82 7.84 11.18
CA ASP A 92 18.79 9.04 12.03
C ASP A 92 19.28 8.72 13.44
N ASN A 93 20.27 9.48 13.93
CA ASN A 93 20.85 9.25 15.25
C ASN A 93 19.94 9.78 16.38
N GLY A 94 19.10 10.79 16.11
CA GLY A 94 18.15 11.32 17.07
C GLY A 94 17.08 10.29 17.38
N LEU A 95 16.47 9.72 16.34
CA LEU A 95 15.50 8.64 16.48
C LEU A 95 16.09 7.43 17.19
N HIS A 96 17.33 7.04 16.85
CA HIS A 96 17.99 5.91 17.51
C HIS A 96 18.20 6.15 19.02
N LYS A 97 18.65 7.35 19.41
CA LYS A 97 18.80 7.72 20.82
C LYS A 97 17.47 7.74 21.54
N TRP A 98 16.42 8.29 20.90
CA TRP A 98 15.09 8.36 21.48
C TRP A 98 14.50 6.96 21.70
N VAL A 99 14.56 6.06 20.70
CA VAL A 99 14.09 4.66 20.81
C VAL A 99 14.79 3.96 21.98
N ASN A 100 16.12 4.08 22.08
CA ASN A 100 16.87 3.49 23.19
C ASN A 100 16.48 4.09 24.55
N GLY A 101 16.15 5.38 24.59
CA GLY A 101 15.64 6.06 25.78
C GLY A 101 14.30 5.50 26.21
N VAL A 102 13.34 5.42 25.29
CA VAL A 102 12.00 4.86 25.53
C VAL A 102 12.07 3.42 26.03
N ILE A 103 12.87 2.57 25.38
CA ILE A 103 13.05 1.17 25.81
C ILE A 103 13.58 1.06 27.23
N LYS A 104 14.49 1.96 27.64
CA LYS A 104 15.10 1.95 28.97
C LYS A 104 14.18 2.52 30.07
N THR A 105 13.38 3.55 29.73
CA THR A 105 12.59 4.30 30.72
C THR A 105 11.15 3.84 30.83
N GLN A 106 10.62 3.26 29.76
CA GLN A 106 9.25 2.77 29.70
C GLN A 106 9.27 1.23 29.66
N ALA A 107 8.42 0.58 30.42
CA ALA A 107 8.33 -0.88 30.41
C ALA A 107 7.70 -1.38 29.08
N ILE A 108 8.44 -1.23 27.97
CA ILE A 108 7.97 -1.62 26.64
C ILE A 108 7.82 -3.14 26.59
N LYS A 109 6.59 -3.61 26.38
CA LYS A 109 6.26 -5.02 26.22
C LYS A 109 5.93 -5.40 24.77
N HIS A 110 5.56 -4.41 23.97
CA HIS A 110 5.13 -4.60 22.59
C HIS A 110 5.89 -3.65 21.67
N VAL A 111 6.34 -4.17 20.56
CA VAL A 111 7.00 -3.41 19.50
C VAL A 111 6.32 -3.73 18.18
N LEU A 112 5.86 -2.71 17.49
CA LEU A 112 5.38 -2.80 16.12
C LEU A 112 6.27 -1.95 15.23
N VAL A 113 6.85 -2.57 14.23
CA VAL A 113 7.66 -1.89 13.22
C VAL A 113 6.94 -1.91 11.89
N PHE A 114 6.83 -0.76 11.24
CA PHE A 114 6.19 -0.60 9.94
C PHE A 114 7.25 -0.26 8.89
N SER A 115 7.44 -1.14 7.90
CA SER A 115 8.49 -1.17 6.88
C SER A 115 9.83 -1.70 7.39
N SER A 116 10.49 -2.49 6.52
CA SER A 116 11.78 -3.13 6.76
C SER A 116 12.86 -2.16 7.24
N ALA A 117 12.89 -0.94 6.68
CA ALA A 117 13.88 0.09 7.01
C ALA A 117 13.88 0.52 8.48
N MET A 118 12.71 0.43 9.14
CA MET A 118 12.57 0.87 10.54
C MET A 118 13.03 -0.17 11.56
N ALA A 119 13.20 -1.42 11.15
CA ALA A 119 13.70 -2.47 12.03
C ALA A 119 15.13 -2.22 12.53
N GLN A 120 15.92 -1.40 11.82
CA GLN A 120 17.27 -1.00 12.23
C GLN A 120 17.33 -0.25 13.58
N TYR A 121 16.21 0.29 14.07
CA TYR A 121 16.14 1.02 15.35
C TYR A 121 15.86 0.13 16.55
N VAL A 122 15.43 -1.12 16.31
CA VAL A 122 15.08 -2.07 17.36
C VAL A 122 15.97 -3.29 17.25
N SER A 123 16.96 -3.40 18.11
CA SER A 123 17.63 -4.67 18.38
C SER A 123 16.70 -5.53 19.24
N CYS A 124 16.75 -6.86 19.06
CA CYS A 124 15.90 -7.82 19.77
C CYS A 124 15.79 -7.48 21.28
N ILE A 125 14.58 -7.10 21.71
CA ILE A 125 14.28 -6.83 23.11
C ILE A 125 13.77 -8.15 23.70
N ARG A 126 14.58 -8.80 24.53
CA ARG A 126 14.27 -10.15 25.08
C ARG A 126 12.92 -10.25 25.81
N GLN A 127 12.42 -9.12 26.35
CA GLN A 127 11.19 -9.07 27.15
C GLN A 127 9.98 -8.48 26.41
N ALA A 128 10.14 -8.09 25.15
CA ALA A 128 9.07 -7.51 24.35
C ALA A 128 8.69 -8.43 23.19
N ARG A 129 7.39 -8.43 22.87
CA ARG A 129 6.84 -9.03 21.66
C ARG A 129 7.10 -8.10 20.49
N CYS A 130 7.84 -8.55 19.49
CA CYS A 130 8.24 -7.76 18.34
C CYS A 130 7.50 -8.26 17.08
N VAL A 131 6.67 -7.39 16.51
CA VAL A 131 5.94 -7.65 15.26
C VAL A 131 6.42 -6.66 14.21
N ILE A 132 6.65 -7.13 12.99
CA ILE A 132 6.94 -6.26 11.85
C ILE A 132 5.84 -6.37 10.80
N ASP A 133 5.38 -5.23 10.31
CA ASP A 133 4.59 -5.10 9.10
C ASP A 133 5.51 -4.62 7.97
N PHE A 134 5.95 -5.56 7.14
CA PHE A 134 6.77 -5.25 5.97
C PHE A 134 5.98 -4.46 4.94
N VAL A 135 4.66 -4.64 4.90
CA VAL A 135 3.71 -4.18 3.88
C VAL A 135 3.92 -4.95 2.57
N ASP A 136 5.01 -4.66 1.87
CA ASP A 136 5.44 -5.32 0.63
C ASP A 136 6.88 -5.83 0.77
N ILE A 137 7.31 -6.68 -0.16
CA ILE A 137 8.70 -7.14 -0.24
C ILE A 137 9.52 -6.07 -0.97
N ASP A 138 10.18 -5.17 -0.22
CA ASP A 138 10.95 -4.07 -0.81
C ASP A 138 12.11 -4.59 -1.66
N SER A 139 12.77 -5.67 -1.27
CA SER A 139 13.83 -6.31 -2.06
C SER A 139 13.35 -6.80 -3.44
N ASP A 140 12.12 -7.29 -3.54
CA ASP A 140 11.54 -7.71 -4.81
C ASP A 140 11.16 -6.52 -5.70
N LYS A 141 10.70 -5.40 -5.12
CA LYS A 141 10.51 -4.15 -5.88
C LYS A 141 11.81 -3.69 -6.53
N TRP A 142 12.93 -3.73 -5.80
CA TRP A 142 14.25 -3.40 -6.38
C TRP A 142 14.65 -4.38 -7.47
N HIS A 143 14.35 -5.67 -7.32
CA HIS A 143 14.58 -6.68 -8.36
C HIS A 143 13.85 -6.33 -9.65
N GLN A 144 12.56 -5.99 -9.55
CA GLN A 144 11.76 -5.60 -10.71
C GLN A 144 12.25 -4.32 -11.38
N TYR A 145 12.67 -3.31 -10.59
CA TYR A 145 13.28 -2.11 -11.17
C TYR A 145 14.58 -2.43 -11.92
N ALA A 146 15.36 -3.39 -11.41
CA ALA A 146 16.61 -3.81 -12.07
C ALA A 146 16.38 -4.42 -13.45
N THR A 147 15.26 -5.12 -13.68
CA THR A 147 14.94 -5.72 -14.99
C THR A 147 14.55 -4.69 -16.04
N ARG A 148 14.10 -3.49 -15.61
CA ARG A 148 13.61 -2.41 -16.49
C ARG A 148 14.66 -1.32 -16.77
N LYS A 149 15.86 -1.43 -16.22
CA LYS A 149 16.91 -0.40 -16.33
C LYS A 149 18.16 -1.00 -16.97
N SER A 150 18.89 -0.15 -17.71
CA SER A 150 20.21 -0.46 -18.26
C SER A 150 21.30 -0.29 -17.20
N TRP A 151 22.51 -0.79 -17.52
CA TRP A 151 23.71 -0.51 -16.73
C TRP A 151 24.03 1.01 -16.72
N PRO A 152 24.48 1.62 -15.61
CA PRO A 152 24.85 1.01 -14.31
C PRO A 152 23.70 0.85 -13.30
N MET A 153 22.51 1.41 -13.57
CA MET A 153 21.40 1.39 -12.63
C MET A 153 20.87 -0.03 -12.37
N SER A 154 20.84 -0.89 -13.40
CA SER A 154 20.43 -2.29 -13.22
C SER A 154 21.33 -3.05 -12.25
N TRP A 155 22.65 -2.81 -12.28
CA TRP A 155 23.58 -3.38 -11.33
C TRP A 155 23.33 -2.89 -9.90
N LEU A 156 23.14 -1.57 -9.73
CA LEU A 156 22.86 -0.96 -8.43
C LEU A 156 21.59 -1.54 -7.81
N TYR A 157 20.52 -1.66 -8.59
CA TYR A 157 19.24 -2.18 -8.12
C TYR A 157 19.30 -3.69 -7.81
N ARG A 158 20.03 -4.49 -8.59
CA ARG A 158 20.26 -5.92 -8.26
C ARG A 158 21.05 -6.08 -6.96
N ARG A 159 22.06 -5.24 -6.75
CA ARG A 159 22.83 -5.24 -5.50
C ARG A 159 21.93 -4.90 -4.33
N GLU A 160 21.12 -3.83 -4.45
CA GLU A 160 20.19 -3.41 -3.41
C GLU A 160 19.18 -4.51 -3.10
N SER A 161 18.56 -5.09 -4.11
CA SER A 161 17.64 -6.21 -3.97
C SER A 161 18.24 -7.35 -3.13
N ARG A 162 19.46 -7.79 -3.46
CA ARG A 162 20.13 -8.90 -2.75
C ARG A 162 20.46 -8.56 -1.30
N SER A 163 21.03 -7.37 -1.05
CA SER A 163 21.42 -6.98 0.29
C SER A 163 20.22 -6.69 1.18
N LEU A 164 19.13 -6.14 0.61
CA LEU A 164 17.90 -5.89 1.33
C LEU A 164 17.16 -7.20 1.64
N LEU A 165 17.09 -8.16 0.70
CA LEU A 165 16.50 -9.48 0.96
C LEU A 165 17.21 -10.20 2.11
N HIS A 166 18.55 -10.15 2.16
CA HIS A 166 19.30 -10.72 3.27
C HIS A 166 18.90 -10.10 4.60
N TYR A 167 18.76 -8.76 4.63
CA TYR A 167 18.31 -8.03 5.82
C TYR A 167 16.87 -8.35 6.20
N GLU A 168 15.94 -8.38 5.23
CA GLU A 168 14.52 -8.73 5.46
C GLU A 168 14.37 -10.13 6.04
N ARG A 169 15.16 -11.10 5.55
CA ARG A 169 15.19 -12.47 6.12
C ARG A 169 15.69 -12.49 7.55
N GLN A 170 16.76 -11.74 7.85
CA GLN A 170 17.27 -11.63 9.22
C GLN A 170 16.22 -11.03 10.15
N VAL A 171 15.56 -9.94 9.73
CA VAL A 171 14.49 -9.31 10.51
C VAL A 171 13.33 -10.29 10.75
N ALA A 172 12.89 -11.02 9.71
CA ALA A 172 11.82 -12.02 9.86
C ALA A 172 12.21 -13.16 10.80
N HIS A 173 13.48 -13.55 10.82
CA HIS A 173 14.00 -14.54 11.78
C HIS A 173 13.99 -14.00 13.22
N ASP A 174 14.40 -12.76 13.43
CA ASP A 174 14.59 -12.17 14.76
C ASP A 174 13.27 -11.70 15.40
N TYR A 175 12.26 -11.37 14.60
CA TYR A 175 10.96 -10.93 15.07
C TYR A 175 10.01 -12.10 15.35
N ASP A 176 9.01 -11.87 16.18
CA ASP A 176 8.04 -12.88 16.58
C ASP A 176 6.96 -13.14 15.52
N ALA A 177 6.63 -12.11 14.73
CA ALA A 177 5.73 -12.21 13.59
C ALA A 177 6.10 -11.19 12.50
N SER A 178 5.93 -11.60 11.25
CA SER A 178 6.17 -10.82 10.04
C SER A 178 4.90 -10.75 9.21
N LEU A 179 4.43 -9.54 8.92
CA LEU A 179 3.16 -9.29 8.26
C LEU A 179 3.36 -8.65 6.90
N PHE A 180 2.48 -8.99 5.97
CA PHE A 180 2.44 -8.46 4.61
C PHE A 180 1.04 -7.94 4.27
N VAL A 181 0.93 -7.11 3.22
CA VAL A 181 -0.33 -6.48 2.83
C VAL A 181 -1.33 -7.45 2.20
N SER A 182 -0.86 -8.62 1.74
CA SER A 182 -1.69 -9.63 1.09
C SER A 182 -1.13 -11.04 1.28
N LYS A 183 -2.00 -12.03 1.06
CA LYS A 183 -1.60 -13.44 1.03
C LYS A 183 -0.54 -13.72 -0.03
N THR A 184 -0.67 -13.11 -1.21
CA THR A 184 0.27 -13.26 -2.33
C THR A 184 1.68 -12.81 -1.94
N GLU A 185 1.82 -11.63 -1.29
CA GLU A 185 3.12 -11.13 -0.80
C GLU A 185 3.67 -12.04 0.31
N ALA A 186 2.84 -12.47 1.25
CA ALA A 186 3.26 -13.38 2.32
C ALA A 186 3.75 -14.72 1.76
N ASP A 187 3.03 -15.31 0.82
CA ASP A 187 3.39 -16.60 0.22
C ASP A 187 4.66 -16.49 -0.63
N LEU A 188 4.86 -15.38 -1.33
CA LEU A 188 6.13 -15.10 -2.02
C LEU A 188 7.28 -14.97 -1.01
N PHE A 189 7.09 -14.26 0.09
CA PHE A 189 8.15 -14.10 1.08
C PHE A 189 8.46 -15.40 1.83
N LYS A 190 7.47 -16.28 2.05
CA LYS A 190 7.72 -17.64 2.57
C LYS A 190 8.66 -18.46 1.69
N GLN A 191 8.56 -18.29 0.36
CA GLN A 191 9.49 -18.94 -0.57
C GLN A 191 10.90 -18.32 -0.49
N LEU A 192 11.00 -17.02 -0.24
CA LEU A 192 12.27 -16.30 -0.12
C LEU A 192 12.94 -16.47 1.25
N ALA A 193 12.17 -16.73 2.30
CA ALA A 193 12.62 -16.89 3.69
C ALA A 193 12.01 -18.13 4.35
N PRO A 194 12.33 -19.35 3.84
CA PRO A 194 11.73 -20.60 4.32
C PRO A 194 12.03 -20.91 5.79
N GLU A 195 13.12 -20.38 6.32
CA GLU A 195 13.52 -20.48 7.73
C GLU A 195 12.57 -19.77 8.70
N SER A 196 11.72 -18.87 8.22
CA SER A 196 10.79 -18.07 9.03
C SER A 196 9.32 -18.33 8.70
N ILE A 197 9.01 -19.40 7.97
CA ILE A 197 7.68 -19.66 7.38
C ILE A 197 6.54 -19.59 8.42
N GLU A 198 6.76 -20.10 9.62
CA GLU A 198 5.77 -20.14 10.71
C GLU A 198 5.47 -18.74 11.30
N LYS A 199 6.36 -17.79 11.10
CA LYS A 199 6.21 -16.41 11.58
C LYS A 199 5.63 -15.46 10.54
N ILE A 200 5.48 -15.92 9.29
CA ILE A 200 5.05 -15.08 8.16
C ILE A 200 3.55 -15.23 7.95
N SER A 201 2.85 -14.11 8.03
CA SER A 201 1.42 -14.03 7.79
C SER A 201 1.07 -12.74 7.04
N HIS A 202 -0.21 -12.46 6.89
CA HIS A 202 -0.70 -11.25 6.25
C HIS A 202 -1.96 -10.74 6.93
N PHE A 203 -2.24 -9.47 6.74
CA PHE A 203 -3.57 -8.90 6.92
C PHE A 203 -3.83 -7.89 5.81
N ASN A 204 -5.05 -7.92 5.31
CA ASN A 204 -5.45 -7.07 4.19
C ASN A 204 -5.70 -5.63 4.66
N ASN A 205 -5.52 -4.67 3.75
CA ASN A 205 -6.03 -3.34 3.97
C ASN A 205 -7.55 -3.37 4.10
N GLY A 206 -8.05 -2.56 5.01
CA GLY A 206 -9.47 -2.25 5.11
C GLY A 206 -9.80 -0.94 4.40
N VAL A 207 -11.06 -0.56 4.50
CA VAL A 207 -11.55 0.76 4.12
C VAL A 207 -12.29 1.41 5.30
N ASP A 208 -12.16 2.72 5.43
CA ASP A 208 -12.96 3.51 6.38
C ASP A 208 -14.37 3.68 5.82
N SER A 209 -15.23 2.69 6.11
CA SER A 209 -16.58 2.62 5.58
C SER A 209 -17.53 3.67 6.18
N ASP A 210 -17.13 4.32 7.27
CA ASP A 210 -17.85 5.45 7.85
C ASP A 210 -17.47 6.76 7.14
N TYR A 211 -16.21 6.87 6.73
CA TYR A 211 -15.74 7.98 5.91
C TYR A 211 -16.27 7.85 4.47
N PHE A 212 -16.09 6.69 3.83
CA PHE A 212 -16.61 6.35 2.51
C PHE A 212 -18.02 5.75 2.65
N SER A 213 -19.02 6.61 2.94
CA SER A 213 -20.40 6.19 3.14
C SER A 213 -21.36 6.92 2.21
N PRO A 214 -22.22 6.22 1.45
CA PRO A 214 -23.25 6.82 0.61
C PRO A 214 -24.40 7.44 1.43
N GLU A 215 -24.47 7.18 2.71
CA GLU A 215 -25.51 7.73 3.62
C GLU A 215 -25.31 9.22 3.92
N ARG A 216 -24.12 9.76 3.55
CA ARG A 216 -23.81 11.18 3.73
C ARG A 216 -24.22 11.97 2.49
N THR A 217 -24.63 13.20 2.67
CA THR A 217 -24.90 14.11 1.56
C THR A 217 -23.60 14.74 1.07
N TYR A 218 -23.39 14.70 -0.24
CA TYR A 218 -22.25 15.30 -0.91
C TYR A 218 -22.74 16.30 -1.98
N PRO A 219 -22.04 17.44 -2.17
CA PRO A 219 -22.33 18.32 -3.30
C PRO A 219 -22.01 17.59 -4.61
N ASP A 220 -22.87 17.73 -5.60
CA ASP A 220 -22.60 17.17 -6.93
C ASP A 220 -21.48 17.97 -7.63
N PRO A 221 -20.33 17.35 -7.95
CA PRO A 221 -19.24 18.03 -8.62
C PRO A 221 -19.37 18.04 -10.14
N TYR A 222 -20.41 17.39 -10.69
CA TYR A 222 -20.58 17.20 -12.12
C TYR A 222 -21.57 18.20 -12.71
N PRO A 223 -21.35 18.66 -13.96
CA PRO A 223 -22.37 19.38 -14.70
C PRO A 223 -23.64 18.53 -14.87
N SER A 224 -24.78 19.20 -15.02
CA SER A 224 -26.04 18.56 -15.36
C SER A 224 -25.91 17.76 -16.67
N ASP A 225 -26.70 16.71 -16.80
CA ASP A 225 -26.88 15.90 -18.03
C ASP A 225 -25.64 15.11 -18.51
N ILE A 226 -24.68 14.84 -17.64
CA ILE A 226 -23.57 13.95 -17.98
C ILE A 226 -23.69 12.59 -17.27
N SER A 227 -23.09 11.58 -17.91
CA SER A 227 -22.85 10.27 -17.28
C SER A 227 -21.37 10.17 -16.88
N ALA A 228 -21.08 10.48 -15.62
CA ALA A 228 -19.71 10.50 -15.15
C ALA A 228 -19.18 9.08 -14.88
N ILE A 229 -18.00 8.78 -15.45
CA ILE A 229 -17.19 7.59 -15.19
C ILE A 229 -15.95 8.10 -14.45
N VAL A 230 -15.62 7.56 -13.28
CA VAL A 230 -14.56 8.10 -12.45
C VAL A 230 -13.41 7.11 -12.25
N PHE A 231 -12.18 7.62 -12.25
CA PHE A 231 -10.99 6.96 -11.76
C PHE A 231 -10.35 7.83 -10.67
N THR A 232 -10.01 7.26 -9.53
CA THR A 232 -9.36 7.97 -8.42
C THR A 232 -7.93 7.47 -8.19
N GLY A 233 -7.00 8.40 -7.86
CA GLY A 233 -5.63 8.00 -7.49
C GLY A 233 -4.59 9.09 -7.68
N ALA A 234 -3.36 8.86 -7.19
CA ALA A 234 -2.22 9.75 -7.43
C ALA A 234 -1.74 9.61 -8.88
N MET A 235 -1.68 10.71 -9.63
CA MET A 235 -1.39 10.70 -11.07
C MET A 235 0.11 10.88 -11.38
N ASP A 236 0.97 10.75 -10.38
CA ASP A 236 2.42 10.54 -10.49
C ASP A 236 2.83 9.07 -10.23
N TYR A 237 1.89 8.23 -9.81
CA TYR A 237 2.13 6.80 -9.62
C TYR A 237 1.95 6.05 -10.95
N TRP A 238 3.05 5.46 -11.43
CA TRP A 238 3.13 4.87 -12.76
C TRP A 238 1.98 3.91 -13.14
N PRO A 239 1.52 2.97 -12.30
CA PRO A 239 0.40 2.11 -12.64
C PRO A 239 -0.92 2.86 -12.88
N ASN A 240 -1.14 3.97 -12.17
CA ASN A 240 -2.31 4.82 -12.39
C ASN A 240 -2.20 5.57 -13.72
N VAL A 241 -1.01 6.11 -14.02
CA VAL A 241 -0.74 6.80 -15.30
C VAL A 241 -0.99 5.87 -16.48
N ASP A 242 -0.46 4.64 -16.41
CA ASP A 242 -0.65 3.62 -17.44
C ASP A 242 -2.13 3.26 -17.62
N ALA A 243 -2.86 3.06 -16.52
CA ALA A 243 -4.27 2.69 -16.54
C ALA A 243 -5.16 3.78 -17.14
N VAL A 244 -5.00 5.05 -16.72
CA VAL A 244 -5.86 6.13 -17.21
C VAL A 244 -5.57 6.45 -18.68
N ARG A 245 -4.30 6.35 -19.11
CA ARG A 245 -3.93 6.51 -20.51
C ARG A 245 -4.55 5.44 -21.39
N TRP A 246 -4.34 4.17 -21.03
CA TRP A 246 -4.92 3.06 -21.77
C TRP A 246 -6.46 3.16 -21.86
N PHE A 247 -7.12 3.49 -20.74
CA PHE A 247 -8.57 3.64 -20.73
C PHE A 247 -9.04 4.83 -21.61
N ALA A 248 -8.37 5.99 -21.49
CA ALA A 248 -8.71 7.18 -22.25
C ALA A 248 -8.47 7.03 -23.76
N GLU A 249 -7.38 6.36 -24.15
CA GLU A 249 -6.96 6.22 -25.55
C GLU A 249 -7.68 5.04 -26.24
N GLU A 250 -7.93 3.95 -25.52
CA GLU A 250 -8.43 2.71 -26.14
C GLU A 250 -9.90 2.39 -25.83
N VAL A 251 -10.37 2.59 -24.59
CA VAL A 251 -11.70 2.17 -24.15
C VAL A 251 -12.72 3.29 -24.34
N PHE A 252 -12.40 4.46 -23.78
CA PHE A 252 -13.36 5.57 -23.68
C PHE A 252 -13.88 6.09 -25.02
N PRO A 253 -13.10 6.16 -26.12
CA PRO A 253 -13.63 6.59 -27.43
C PRO A 253 -14.81 5.72 -27.92
N VAL A 254 -14.79 4.40 -27.64
CA VAL A 254 -15.89 3.50 -27.99
C VAL A 254 -17.13 3.79 -27.14
N VAL A 255 -16.93 4.06 -25.85
CA VAL A 255 -18.02 4.45 -24.93
C VAL A 255 -18.64 5.77 -25.37
N LEU A 256 -17.81 6.79 -25.65
CA LEU A 256 -18.26 8.14 -26.05
C LEU A 256 -19.07 8.12 -27.35
N ALA A 257 -18.68 7.27 -28.32
CA ALA A 257 -19.41 7.10 -29.58
C ALA A 257 -20.82 6.55 -29.37
N ASN A 258 -21.06 5.72 -28.36
CA ASN A 258 -22.37 5.14 -28.04
C ASN A 258 -23.14 6.01 -27.00
N HIS A 259 -22.44 6.74 -26.15
CA HIS A 259 -23.00 7.62 -25.11
C HIS A 259 -22.35 9.00 -25.16
N PRO A 260 -22.84 9.92 -26.00
CA PRO A 260 -22.23 11.25 -26.20
C PRO A 260 -22.17 12.13 -24.94
N HIS A 261 -23.02 11.85 -23.95
CA HIS A 261 -23.04 12.50 -22.66
C HIS A 261 -22.07 11.89 -21.63
N ALA A 262 -21.40 10.78 -21.97
CA ALA A 262 -20.38 10.20 -21.08
C ALA A 262 -19.19 11.13 -20.91
N ARG A 263 -18.65 11.20 -19.69
CA ARG A 263 -17.43 11.93 -19.37
C ARG A 263 -16.55 11.06 -18.48
N PHE A 264 -15.27 10.99 -18.80
CA PHE A 264 -14.28 10.29 -17.98
C PHE A 264 -13.53 11.26 -17.10
N TYR A 265 -13.73 11.18 -15.80
CA TYR A 265 -13.09 12.02 -14.80
C TYR A 265 -11.89 11.29 -14.19
N ILE A 266 -10.71 11.89 -14.37
CA ILE A 266 -9.44 11.45 -13.75
C ILE A 266 -9.22 12.32 -12.52
N VAL A 267 -9.56 11.78 -11.35
CA VAL A 267 -9.55 12.52 -10.08
C VAL A 267 -8.32 12.15 -9.27
N GLY A 268 -7.43 13.12 -9.04
CA GLY A 268 -6.27 12.87 -8.19
C GLY A 268 -5.10 13.82 -8.35
N SER A 269 -4.20 13.76 -7.36
CA SER A 269 -3.10 14.70 -7.23
C SER A 269 -1.96 14.46 -8.22
N ARG A 270 -1.19 15.52 -8.50
CA ARG A 270 0.10 15.50 -9.21
C ARG A 270 0.05 14.85 -10.58
N PRO A 271 -0.85 15.27 -11.48
CA PRO A 271 -0.90 14.73 -12.83
C PRO A 271 0.40 15.05 -13.57
N VAL A 272 1.07 14.00 -14.05
CA VAL A 272 2.25 14.14 -14.92
C VAL A 272 1.82 14.62 -16.33
N ALA A 273 2.76 15.15 -17.11
CA ALA A 273 2.48 15.69 -18.45
C ALA A 273 1.67 14.73 -19.33
N ALA A 274 2.03 13.44 -19.35
CA ALA A 274 1.34 12.41 -20.11
C ALA A 274 -0.14 12.19 -19.69
N VAL A 275 -0.51 12.53 -18.44
CA VAL A 275 -1.92 12.54 -18.01
C VAL A 275 -2.58 13.86 -18.38
N GLN A 276 -1.88 14.99 -18.21
CA GLN A 276 -2.43 16.32 -18.56
C GLN A 276 -2.80 16.42 -20.04
N GLU A 277 -2.02 15.81 -20.93
CA GLU A 277 -2.26 15.74 -22.37
C GLU A 277 -3.59 15.06 -22.73
N LEU A 278 -4.10 14.15 -21.88
CA LEU A 278 -5.38 13.48 -22.09
C LEU A 278 -6.57 14.44 -22.05
N ALA A 279 -6.44 15.62 -21.45
CA ALA A 279 -7.49 16.65 -21.46
C ALA A 279 -7.81 17.18 -22.86
N GLN A 280 -6.96 16.93 -23.87
CA GLN A 280 -7.20 17.25 -25.26
C GLN A 280 -8.15 16.28 -25.94
N LEU A 281 -8.37 15.10 -25.35
CA LEU A 281 -9.30 14.11 -25.88
C LEU A 281 -10.74 14.47 -25.47
N SER A 282 -11.68 14.25 -26.41
CA SER A 282 -13.10 14.55 -26.18
C SER A 282 -13.66 13.78 -24.99
N GLY A 283 -14.35 14.49 -24.09
CA GLY A 283 -15.04 13.89 -22.95
C GLY A 283 -14.16 13.51 -21.77
N ILE A 284 -12.86 13.85 -21.77
CA ILE A 284 -11.93 13.59 -20.66
C ILE A 284 -11.78 14.85 -19.79
N VAL A 285 -11.87 14.66 -18.49
CA VAL A 285 -11.71 15.74 -17.49
C VAL A 285 -10.66 15.32 -16.45
N ILE A 286 -9.66 16.17 -16.24
CA ILE A 286 -8.60 15.98 -15.25
C ILE A 286 -8.77 17.02 -14.16
N THR A 287 -9.09 16.58 -12.94
CA THR A 287 -9.35 17.51 -11.82
C THR A 287 -8.09 18.02 -11.14
N GLY A 288 -6.99 17.27 -11.22
CA GLY A 288 -5.87 17.48 -10.32
C GLY A 288 -6.22 17.09 -8.87
N ALA A 289 -5.52 17.67 -7.90
CA ALA A 289 -5.80 17.46 -6.49
C ALA A 289 -7.15 18.05 -6.11
N VAL A 290 -8.01 17.25 -5.47
CA VAL A 290 -9.28 17.69 -4.90
C VAL A 290 -9.22 17.61 -3.37
N ALA A 291 -10.00 18.43 -2.68
CA ALA A 291 -10.08 18.42 -1.22
C ALA A 291 -10.72 17.11 -0.70
N ASP A 292 -11.68 16.57 -1.45
CA ASP A 292 -12.42 15.36 -1.12
C ASP A 292 -12.78 14.59 -2.40
N VAL A 293 -12.49 13.31 -2.44
CA VAL A 293 -12.81 12.42 -3.59
C VAL A 293 -14.23 11.85 -3.50
N ARG A 294 -14.83 11.85 -2.32
CA ARG A 294 -16.15 11.22 -2.06
C ARG A 294 -17.29 11.81 -2.89
N PRO A 295 -17.39 13.14 -3.09
CA PRO A 295 -18.38 13.73 -3.99
C PRO A 295 -18.32 13.13 -5.41
N TYR A 296 -17.12 12.92 -5.93
CA TYR A 296 -16.91 12.33 -7.26
C TYR A 296 -17.36 10.87 -7.29
N LEU A 297 -17.09 10.09 -6.25
CA LEU A 297 -17.57 8.70 -6.16
C LEU A 297 -19.08 8.65 -5.95
N ALA A 298 -19.65 9.52 -5.11
CA ALA A 298 -21.07 9.50 -4.77
C ALA A 298 -21.99 9.80 -5.97
N HIS A 299 -21.56 10.71 -6.85
CA HIS A 299 -22.36 11.18 -7.98
C HIS A 299 -21.97 10.58 -9.33
N SER A 300 -20.90 9.77 -9.39
CA SER A 300 -20.55 9.06 -10.63
C SER A 300 -21.50 7.90 -10.93
N LYS A 301 -21.74 7.63 -12.19
CA LYS A 301 -22.50 6.46 -12.63
C LYS A 301 -21.71 5.17 -12.43
N LEU A 302 -20.38 5.23 -12.67
CA LEU A 302 -19.50 4.08 -12.63
C LEU A 302 -18.13 4.52 -12.10
N ALA A 303 -17.47 3.64 -11.35
CA ALA A 303 -16.06 3.75 -11.05
C ALA A 303 -15.26 2.70 -11.84
N VAL A 304 -14.12 3.08 -12.39
CA VAL A 304 -13.27 2.17 -13.16
C VAL A 304 -11.89 2.02 -12.53
N ALA A 305 -11.36 0.80 -12.55
CA ALA A 305 -10.00 0.49 -12.11
C ALA A 305 -9.28 -0.39 -13.16
N PRO A 306 -8.94 0.18 -14.35
CA PRO A 306 -8.38 -0.57 -15.47
C PRO A 306 -6.85 -0.75 -15.32
N LEU A 307 -6.38 -1.17 -14.14
CA LEU A 307 -4.96 -1.33 -13.85
C LEU A 307 -4.42 -2.57 -14.57
N ARG A 308 -3.46 -2.37 -15.47
CA ARG A 308 -2.75 -3.47 -16.14
C ARG A 308 -1.58 -3.99 -15.31
N ILE A 309 -1.19 -3.22 -14.33
CA ILE A 309 -0.15 -3.55 -13.35
C ILE A 309 -0.67 -3.13 -11.98
N ALA A 310 -0.88 -4.11 -11.13
CA ALA A 310 -1.27 -3.91 -9.75
C ALA A 310 -0.69 -5.04 -8.90
N ARG A 311 -0.49 -4.78 -7.61
CA ARG A 311 -0.18 -5.78 -6.60
C ARG A 311 -1.01 -5.49 -5.36
N GLY A 312 -1.48 -6.54 -4.72
CA GLY A 312 -2.29 -6.44 -3.52
C GLY A 312 -3.62 -5.72 -3.74
N ILE A 313 -4.34 -5.58 -2.65
CA ILE A 313 -5.68 -4.96 -2.65
C ILE A 313 -5.59 -3.48 -3.03
N GLN A 314 -6.41 -3.10 -3.99
CA GLN A 314 -6.48 -1.73 -4.49
C GLN A 314 -7.49 -0.91 -3.68
N ASN A 315 -7.00 0.00 -2.83
CA ASN A 315 -7.86 0.84 -1.96
C ASN A 315 -8.95 1.57 -2.76
N LYS A 316 -8.65 2.09 -3.95
CA LYS A 316 -9.63 2.77 -4.81
C LYS A 316 -10.84 1.91 -5.18
N VAL A 317 -10.65 0.59 -5.33
CA VAL A 317 -11.75 -0.36 -5.58
C VAL A 317 -12.59 -0.51 -4.31
N LEU A 318 -11.95 -0.72 -3.15
CA LEU A 318 -12.66 -0.79 -1.87
C LEU A 318 -13.40 0.51 -1.53
N GLU A 319 -12.79 1.66 -1.79
CA GLU A 319 -13.37 2.99 -1.56
C GLU A 319 -14.63 3.20 -2.42
N ALA A 320 -14.56 2.87 -3.72
CA ALA A 320 -15.70 2.96 -4.62
C ALA A 320 -16.81 1.98 -4.24
N MET A 321 -16.47 0.72 -3.93
CA MET A 321 -17.44 -0.29 -3.45
C MET A 321 -18.07 0.17 -2.10
N SER A 322 -17.30 0.79 -1.21
CA SER A 322 -17.79 1.34 0.06
C SER A 322 -18.81 2.46 -0.15
N MET A 323 -18.64 3.26 -1.19
CA MET A 323 -19.58 4.31 -1.60
C MET A 323 -20.80 3.76 -2.37
N ALA A 324 -21.00 2.43 -2.38
CA ALA A 324 -22.04 1.75 -3.15
C ALA A 324 -22.00 2.08 -4.66
N ASN A 325 -20.81 2.37 -5.19
CA ASN A 325 -20.63 2.61 -6.61
C ASN A 325 -20.47 1.29 -7.38
N THR A 326 -20.98 1.22 -8.60
CA THR A 326 -20.72 0.09 -9.49
C THR A 326 -19.29 0.19 -10.02
N VAL A 327 -18.46 -0.80 -9.70
CA VAL A 327 -17.05 -0.83 -10.05
C VAL A 327 -16.80 -1.79 -11.21
N ILE A 328 -16.01 -1.32 -12.20
CA ILE A 328 -15.47 -2.17 -13.26
C ILE A 328 -13.95 -2.19 -13.09
N ALA A 329 -13.41 -3.36 -12.76
CA ALA A 329 -12.00 -3.55 -12.48
C ALA A 329 -11.33 -4.50 -13.47
N SER A 330 -10.05 -4.31 -13.73
CA SER A 330 -9.24 -5.35 -14.38
C SER A 330 -9.02 -6.53 -13.42
N PRO A 331 -8.64 -7.73 -13.92
CA PRO A 331 -8.27 -8.86 -13.07
C PRO A 331 -7.17 -8.48 -12.06
N GLN A 332 -6.20 -7.65 -12.46
CA GLN A 332 -5.12 -7.19 -11.61
C GLN A 332 -5.61 -6.23 -10.52
N ALA A 333 -6.59 -5.36 -10.83
CA ALA A 333 -7.17 -4.45 -9.84
C ALA A 333 -8.11 -5.15 -8.86
N ALA A 334 -8.72 -6.27 -9.26
CA ALA A 334 -9.58 -7.11 -8.43
C ALA A 334 -8.81 -8.17 -7.62
N GLU A 335 -7.49 -8.31 -7.86
CA GLU A 335 -6.68 -9.31 -7.17
C GLU A 335 -6.73 -9.13 -5.64
N GLY A 336 -7.04 -10.22 -4.94
CA GLY A 336 -7.15 -10.24 -3.47
C GLY A 336 -8.45 -9.64 -2.92
N ILE A 337 -9.37 -9.17 -3.77
CA ILE A 337 -10.69 -8.70 -3.35
C ILE A 337 -11.68 -9.87 -3.42
N LEU A 338 -12.30 -10.18 -2.28
CA LEU A 338 -13.31 -11.24 -2.14
C LEU A 338 -14.65 -10.74 -2.70
N ALA A 339 -14.71 -10.54 -4.01
CA ALA A 339 -15.93 -10.08 -4.69
C ALA A 339 -16.19 -10.91 -5.95
N VAL A 340 -17.47 -11.16 -6.22
CA VAL A 340 -17.91 -11.98 -7.35
C VAL A 340 -18.27 -11.07 -8.52
N SER A 341 -17.67 -11.31 -9.69
CA SER A 341 -17.98 -10.57 -10.91
C SER A 341 -19.45 -10.74 -11.31
N GLY A 342 -20.11 -9.63 -11.67
CA GLY A 342 -21.54 -9.59 -11.98
C GLY A 342 -22.46 -9.54 -10.76
N LYS A 343 -21.91 -9.56 -9.53
CA LYS A 343 -22.68 -9.49 -8.28
C LYS A 343 -22.27 -8.31 -7.39
N GLU A 344 -20.98 -8.13 -7.15
CA GLU A 344 -20.46 -7.07 -6.29
C GLU A 344 -19.54 -6.09 -7.03
N LEU A 345 -19.01 -6.50 -8.20
CA LEU A 345 -18.29 -5.66 -9.15
C LEU A 345 -18.32 -6.32 -10.52
N TYR A 346 -17.76 -5.68 -11.55
CA TYR A 346 -17.49 -6.31 -12.83
C TYR A 346 -15.98 -6.46 -13.02
N ILE A 347 -15.57 -7.60 -13.62
CA ILE A 347 -14.19 -7.84 -14.05
C ILE A 347 -14.17 -7.78 -15.57
N ALA A 348 -13.25 -6.98 -16.11
CA ALA A 348 -13.01 -6.85 -17.54
C ALA A 348 -11.52 -6.97 -17.84
N SER A 349 -11.16 -7.82 -18.79
CA SER A 349 -9.77 -8.17 -19.10
C SER A 349 -9.18 -7.37 -20.26
N ASP A 350 -10.05 -6.87 -21.16
CA ASP A 350 -9.64 -6.18 -22.37
C ASP A 350 -10.55 -4.98 -22.71
N ARG A 351 -10.16 -4.25 -23.77
CA ARG A 351 -10.89 -3.08 -24.27
C ARG A 351 -12.35 -3.39 -24.56
N LYS A 352 -12.63 -4.52 -25.20
CA LYS A 352 -13.98 -4.90 -25.66
C LYS A 352 -14.89 -5.20 -24.48
N GLU A 353 -14.41 -5.96 -23.50
CA GLU A 353 -15.15 -6.25 -22.27
C GLU A 353 -15.45 -4.96 -21.49
N PHE A 354 -14.43 -4.09 -21.26
CA PHE A 354 -14.64 -2.81 -20.59
C PHE A 354 -15.69 -1.96 -21.30
N SER A 355 -15.55 -1.75 -22.62
CA SER A 355 -16.50 -0.91 -23.37
C SER A 355 -17.89 -1.49 -23.38
N ASN A 356 -18.08 -2.80 -23.58
CA ASN A 356 -19.38 -3.45 -23.61
C ASN A 356 -20.10 -3.34 -22.26
N ILE A 357 -19.41 -3.63 -21.16
CA ILE A 357 -19.98 -3.52 -19.81
C ILE A 357 -20.40 -2.08 -19.54
N ILE A 358 -19.53 -1.10 -19.82
CA ILE A 358 -19.86 0.33 -19.61
C ILE A 358 -21.07 0.76 -20.43
N ILE A 359 -21.11 0.42 -21.73
CA ILE A 359 -22.21 0.76 -22.61
C ILE A 359 -23.53 0.14 -22.10
N SER A 360 -23.52 -1.13 -21.71
CA SER A 360 -24.67 -1.79 -21.12
C SER A 360 -25.18 -1.09 -19.85
N LEU A 361 -24.27 -0.76 -18.94
CA LEU A 361 -24.61 -0.10 -17.67
C LEU A 361 -25.12 1.33 -17.85
N LEU A 362 -24.60 2.07 -18.82
CA LEU A 362 -25.07 3.43 -19.13
C LEU A 362 -26.43 3.43 -19.89
N SER A 363 -26.74 2.35 -20.62
CA SER A 363 -28.00 2.21 -21.33
C SER A 363 -29.16 1.75 -20.42
N ASN A 364 -28.84 0.96 -19.40
CA ASN A 364 -29.85 0.35 -18.53
C ASN A 364 -29.79 1.06 -17.14
N ASN A 365 -30.84 1.82 -16.82
CA ASN A 365 -30.97 2.48 -15.51
C ASN A 365 -31.17 1.52 -14.31
N ALA A 366 -31.04 0.20 -14.52
CA ALA A 366 -31.55 -0.83 -13.59
C ALA A 366 -30.53 -1.40 -12.58
N GLU A 367 -29.25 -1.00 -12.59
CA GLU A 367 -28.23 -1.75 -11.82
C GLU A 367 -27.64 -1.02 -10.60
N HIS A 368 -28.48 -0.29 -9.86
CA HIS A 368 -28.09 0.19 -8.51
C HIS A 368 -27.80 -0.97 -7.53
N HIS A 369 -28.32 -2.18 -7.80
CA HIS A 369 -28.19 -3.33 -6.92
C HIS A 369 -26.74 -3.84 -6.73
N ILE A 370 -25.88 -3.72 -7.75
CA ILE A 370 -24.49 -4.15 -7.66
C ILE A 370 -23.69 -3.28 -6.69
N GLY A 371 -23.90 -1.96 -6.71
CA GLY A 371 -23.27 -1.05 -5.76
C GLY A 371 -23.67 -1.36 -4.31
N GLU A 372 -24.93 -1.67 -4.05
CA GLU A 372 -25.42 -2.04 -2.72
C GLU A 372 -24.79 -3.36 -2.23
N THR A 373 -24.73 -4.37 -3.09
CA THR A 373 -24.09 -5.66 -2.75
C THR A 373 -22.59 -5.51 -2.58
N ALA A 374 -21.94 -4.64 -3.36
CA ALA A 374 -20.55 -4.25 -3.17
C ALA A 374 -20.31 -3.66 -1.78
N ARG A 375 -21.14 -2.69 -1.36
CA ARG A 375 -21.04 -2.10 -0.01
C ARG A 375 -21.29 -3.14 1.09
N ALA A 376 -22.27 -4.02 0.92
CA ALA A 376 -22.53 -5.09 1.91
C ALA A 376 -21.29 -5.98 2.09
N ARG A 377 -20.58 -6.32 1.00
CA ARG A 377 -19.32 -7.06 1.03
C ARG A 377 -18.24 -6.29 1.79
N ILE A 378 -18.10 -4.99 1.54
CA ILE A 378 -17.14 -4.13 2.25
C ILE A 378 -17.41 -4.12 3.76
N LEU A 379 -18.66 -3.95 4.16
CA LEU A 379 -19.04 -3.90 5.57
C LEU A 379 -18.81 -5.23 6.30
N ALA A 380 -18.92 -6.36 5.57
CA ALA A 380 -18.67 -7.69 6.12
C ALA A 380 -17.18 -8.01 6.27
N ASP A 381 -16.36 -7.71 5.23
CA ASP A 381 -15.03 -8.32 5.12
C ASP A 381 -13.87 -7.32 5.13
N TYR A 382 -14.13 -6.01 4.92
CA TYR A 382 -13.08 -5.01 4.70
C TYR A 382 -13.06 -3.85 5.70
N LYS A 383 -13.74 -3.98 6.84
CA LYS A 383 -13.57 -3.03 7.95
C LYS A 383 -12.19 -3.19 8.57
N TRP A 384 -11.53 -2.06 8.85
CA TRP A 384 -10.20 -2.07 9.48
C TRP A 384 -10.18 -2.85 10.80
N GLU A 385 -11.23 -2.77 11.59
CA GLU A 385 -11.31 -3.40 12.91
C GLU A 385 -11.07 -4.93 12.83
N HIS A 386 -11.59 -5.60 11.79
CA HIS A 386 -11.40 -7.05 11.61
C HIS A 386 -9.93 -7.39 11.35
N SER A 387 -9.30 -6.68 10.41
CA SER A 387 -7.88 -6.91 10.07
C SER A 387 -6.95 -6.54 11.22
N LEU A 388 -7.25 -5.45 11.95
CA LEU A 388 -6.39 -4.93 13.01
C LEU A 388 -6.52 -5.72 14.33
N ALA A 389 -7.67 -6.35 14.58
CA ALA A 389 -7.84 -7.28 15.70
C ALA A 389 -6.83 -8.43 15.64
N TYR A 390 -6.54 -8.94 14.43
CA TYR A 390 -5.51 -9.95 14.22
C TYR A 390 -4.11 -9.44 14.59
N VAL A 391 -3.74 -8.22 14.20
CA VAL A 391 -2.45 -7.62 14.57
C VAL A 391 -2.33 -7.48 16.08
N LYS A 392 -3.42 -7.06 16.74
CA LYS A 392 -3.47 -6.99 18.21
C LYS A 392 -3.25 -8.37 18.85
N THR A 393 -3.89 -9.41 18.34
CA THR A 393 -3.69 -10.78 18.83
C THR A 393 -2.21 -11.19 18.74
N LEU A 394 -1.53 -10.88 17.64
CA LEU A 394 -0.09 -11.16 17.47
C LEU A 394 0.78 -10.38 18.46
N LEU A 395 0.40 -9.15 18.79
CA LEU A 395 1.11 -8.35 19.80
C LEU A 395 0.90 -8.90 21.22
N ASP A 396 -0.29 -9.39 21.55
CA ASP A 396 -0.65 -9.87 22.88
C ASP A 396 -0.25 -11.34 23.13
N ASP A 397 0.11 -12.07 22.08
CA ASP A 397 0.45 -13.49 22.19
C ASP A 397 1.67 -13.72 23.09
N ARG A 398 1.46 -14.34 24.25
CA ARG A 398 2.46 -14.59 25.29
C ARG A 398 3.22 -15.90 25.13
N LEU A 399 2.91 -16.70 24.10
CA LEU A 399 3.32 -18.11 24.05
C LEU A 399 4.78 -18.37 23.71
N ILE A 400 5.64 -17.37 23.45
CA ILE A 400 7.06 -17.60 23.16
C ILE A 400 7.97 -16.60 23.89
N THR A 401 7.99 -16.64 25.23
CA THR A 401 9.07 -16.03 26.02
C THR A 401 10.20 -17.01 26.36
N ALA A 402 10.14 -18.24 25.87
CA ALA A 402 11.19 -19.23 26.08
C ALA A 402 12.26 -19.11 24.98
N ALA A 403 13.43 -18.62 25.39
CA ALA A 403 14.72 -18.69 24.68
C ALA A 403 14.84 -17.90 23.36
N LYS A 404 14.73 -16.57 23.38
CA LYS A 404 15.40 -15.74 22.37
C LYS A 404 16.90 -15.75 22.64
N SER A 405 17.64 -16.66 22.00
CA SER A 405 19.11 -16.57 21.94
C SER A 405 19.47 -15.53 20.89
N CYS A 406 19.92 -14.35 21.29
CA CYS A 406 20.72 -13.51 20.39
C CYS A 406 21.99 -14.30 20.07
N ALA A 407 22.02 -14.98 18.93
CA ALA A 407 23.26 -15.54 18.41
C ALA A 407 24.18 -14.35 18.03
N PRO A 408 25.47 -14.38 18.44
CA PRO A 408 26.43 -13.40 17.95
C PRO A 408 26.62 -13.59 16.44
N ASP A 409 26.89 -12.50 15.72
CA ASP A 409 27.14 -12.39 14.29
C ASP A 409 27.57 -13.69 13.60
N VAL A 410 26.62 -14.39 12.99
CA VAL A 410 26.94 -15.54 12.17
C VAL A 410 27.31 -15.02 10.78
N ASN A 411 28.62 -15.06 10.48
CA ASN A 411 29.16 -14.86 9.15
C ASN A 411 28.64 -15.97 8.23
N PHE A 412 27.51 -15.76 7.58
CA PHE A 412 27.00 -16.64 6.53
C PHE A 412 27.79 -16.42 5.23
N ARG A 413 28.88 -17.19 5.05
CA ARG A 413 29.43 -17.50 3.73
C ARG A 413 28.68 -18.70 3.18
N GLY A 414 27.55 -18.45 2.51
CA GLY A 414 26.75 -19.48 1.86
C GLY A 414 26.81 -19.35 0.35
N THR A 415 27.29 -20.41 -0.30
CA THR A 415 27.33 -20.62 -1.74
C THR A 415 25.92 -20.70 -2.32
N TYR A 416 25.62 -19.80 -3.26
CA TYR A 416 24.36 -19.86 -4.02
C TYR A 416 24.47 -20.88 -5.13
N ASN A 417 23.69 -21.98 -5.05
CA ASN A 417 23.37 -22.81 -6.21
C ASN A 417 22.20 -22.15 -6.97
N THR A 418 22.49 -21.61 -8.14
CA THR A 418 21.51 -21.12 -9.09
C THR A 418 20.89 -22.30 -9.84
N HIS A 419 19.75 -22.80 -9.40
CA HIS A 419 18.90 -23.61 -10.27
C HIS A 419 18.09 -22.69 -11.18
N HIS A 420 18.60 -22.46 -12.38
CA HIS A 420 17.82 -21.99 -13.51
C HIS A 420 16.90 -23.12 -13.97
N ALA A 421 15.61 -22.96 -13.80
CA ALA A 421 14.63 -23.72 -14.57
C ALA A 421 14.63 -23.16 -16.00
N THR A 422 15.38 -23.82 -16.87
CA THR A 422 15.29 -23.65 -18.32
C THR A 422 14.01 -24.32 -18.82
N THR A 423 13.01 -23.52 -19.14
CA THR A 423 11.91 -23.99 -19.99
C THR A 423 12.43 -24.18 -21.39
N SER A 424 12.51 -25.42 -21.80
CA SER A 424 12.83 -25.83 -23.16
C SER A 424 11.78 -25.33 -24.14
N LYS A 425 12.22 -24.49 -25.08
CA LYS A 425 11.52 -24.35 -26.37
C LYS A 425 11.66 -25.67 -27.11
N ASN A 426 10.59 -26.35 -27.38
CA ASN A 426 10.52 -27.33 -28.45
C ASN A 426 9.85 -26.67 -29.65
N GLU A 427 10.65 -26.62 -30.71
CA GLU A 427 10.26 -26.39 -32.08
C GLU A 427 9.34 -27.51 -32.58
N GLN A 428 8.32 -27.14 -33.33
CA GLN A 428 7.92 -27.96 -34.49
C GLN A 428 7.27 -27.06 -35.56
N ARG A 429 8.01 -26.98 -36.69
CA ARG A 429 7.61 -26.77 -38.10
C ARG A 429 6.49 -25.79 -38.42
#